data_aab76d159e3191c483cbf2cefe9f7777
#
_entry.id   aab76d159e3191c483cbf2cefe9f7777
#
_cell.length_a   1.000
_cell.length_b   1.000
_cell.length_c   1.000
_cell.angle_alpha   90.00
_cell.angle_beta   90.00
_cell.angle_gamma   90.00
#
_symmetry.space_group_name_H-M   'P 1'
#
loop_
_entity.id
_entity.type
_entity.pdbx_description
1 polymer ?
#
loop_
_entity_poly.entity_id
_entity_poly.type
_entity_poly.pdbx_seq_one_letter_code
_entity_poly.pdbx_strand_id
1 'polypeptide(L)'
;VERREVEYFLAVAEHGSFTGAAKALHVAQPSLSAAIGQLENRLGGKLFHRLPHGVRLTPAGEALLEPGRQVMRDLTTAQDSVRQVLGLTSGRLDIVAQTTLAIDPLAGLIGKFLHHHPQVDVRVVDQESGKSLTGIVRAGECELGMVDSGTDPEGMDGIRLPGREIYAVLPPGQRTTKRIGLSELAALDFVTTPEGTATRGVIDDVVAARDLRPRVSVETVHLAMVVPLVLAGAGVTLLPESMAAGAAREGATVLPLRPKVVRAGRLFWRPGPLSPAASRFVDLVMESAEPKRRRAR
;
A
#
# COMPACT_ATOMS: atom_id res chain seq x y z
N VAL A 1 -5.67 -15.48 28.03
CA VAL A 1 -6.10 -15.23 26.64
C VAL A 1 -5.53 -16.35 25.78
N GLU A 2 -6.38 -17.05 25.06
CA GLU A 2 -5.99 -18.15 24.19
C GLU A 2 -6.02 -17.72 22.71
N ARG A 3 -5.16 -18.35 21.87
CA ARG A 3 -5.10 -18.07 20.43
C ARG A 3 -6.50 -18.08 19.79
N ARG A 4 -7.29 -19.11 20.09
CA ARG A 4 -8.63 -19.31 19.50
C ARG A 4 -9.60 -18.20 19.87
N GLU A 5 -9.49 -17.65 21.06
CA GLU A 5 -10.33 -16.53 21.51
C GLU A 5 -9.99 -15.25 20.78
N VAL A 6 -8.69 -15.00 20.55
CA VAL A 6 -8.23 -13.86 19.76
C VAL A 6 -8.68 -13.99 18.32
N GLU A 7 -8.55 -15.17 17.71
CA GLU A 7 -9.01 -15.45 16.36
C GLU A 7 -10.53 -15.21 16.22
N TYR A 8 -11.32 -15.66 17.16
CA TYR A 8 -12.76 -15.46 17.19
C TYR A 8 -13.14 -13.99 17.38
N PHE A 9 -12.43 -13.29 18.27
CA PHE A 9 -12.62 -11.86 18.47
C PHE A 9 -12.37 -11.06 17.19
N LEU A 10 -11.26 -11.33 16.51
CA LEU A 10 -10.91 -10.66 15.26
C LEU A 10 -11.93 -10.94 14.15
N ALA A 11 -12.39 -12.19 14.01
CA ALA A 11 -13.40 -12.55 13.03
C ALA A 11 -14.74 -11.84 13.30
N VAL A 12 -15.18 -11.71 14.56
CA VAL A 12 -16.41 -10.98 14.90
C VAL A 12 -16.26 -9.49 14.61
N ALA A 13 -15.09 -8.92 14.87
CA ALA A 13 -14.81 -7.51 14.55
C ALA A 13 -14.84 -7.24 13.05
N GLU A 14 -14.28 -8.16 12.25
CA GLU A 14 -14.21 -8.03 10.78
C GLU A 14 -15.59 -8.19 10.12
N HIS A 15 -16.34 -9.20 10.54
CA HIS A 15 -17.66 -9.50 9.92
C HIS A 15 -18.81 -8.69 10.50
N GLY A 16 -18.61 -7.93 11.57
CA GLY A 16 -19.64 -7.12 12.21
C GLY A 16 -20.81 -7.94 12.78
N SER A 17 -20.69 -9.28 12.86
CA SER A 17 -21.72 -10.16 13.40
C SER A 17 -21.16 -11.51 13.86
N PHE A 18 -21.73 -12.05 14.96
CA PHE A 18 -21.38 -13.39 15.45
C PHE A 18 -21.73 -14.50 14.44
N THR A 19 -22.83 -14.36 13.73
CA THR A 19 -23.26 -15.35 12.73
C THR A 19 -22.35 -15.33 11.50
N GLY A 20 -21.98 -14.13 11.01
CA GLY A 20 -21.04 -13.97 9.90
C GLY A 20 -19.68 -14.55 10.22
N ALA A 21 -19.14 -14.21 11.39
CA ALA A 21 -17.86 -14.73 11.87
C ALA A 21 -17.86 -16.27 12.04
N ALA A 22 -18.91 -16.82 12.63
CA ALA A 22 -19.05 -18.26 12.81
C ALA A 22 -19.09 -19.02 11.49
N LYS A 23 -19.81 -18.46 10.50
CA LYS A 23 -19.85 -19.00 9.13
C LYS A 23 -18.46 -18.95 8.46
N ALA A 24 -17.76 -17.84 8.57
CA ALA A 24 -16.42 -17.66 7.99
C ALA A 24 -15.40 -18.62 8.61
N LEU A 25 -15.51 -18.89 9.91
CA LEU A 25 -14.61 -19.79 10.64
C LEU A 25 -15.07 -21.26 10.63
N HIS A 26 -16.20 -21.58 9.98
CA HIS A 26 -16.79 -22.91 9.94
C HIS A 26 -17.05 -23.53 11.33
N VAL A 27 -17.53 -22.72 12.29
CA VAL A 27 -17.84 -23.13 13.66
C VAL A 27 -19.29 -22.83 14.02
N ALA A 28 -19.79 -23.49 15.06
CA ALA A 28 -21.12 -23.19 15.61
C ALA A 28 -21.13 -21.81 16.30
N GLN A 29 -22.09 -20.96 15.96
CA GLN A 29 -22.24 -19.63 16.55
C GLN A 29 -22.31 -19.65 18.08
N PRO A 30 -23.02 -20.60 18.77
CA PRO A 30 -22.99 -20.68 20.22
C PRO A 30 -21.59 -20.89 20.81
N SER A 31 -20.75 -21.72 20.16
CA SER A 31 -19.38 -21.98 20.59
C SER A 31 -18.52 -20.72 20.48
N LEU A 32 -18.65 -19.98 19.37
CA LEU A 32 -17.94 -18.73 19.17
C LEU A 32 -18.40 -17.67 20.19
N SER A 33 -19.71 -17.55 20.43
CA SER A 33 -20.25 -16.62 21.43
C SER A 33 -19.81 -16.96 22.86
N ALA A 34 -19.74 -18.24 23.20
CA ALA A 34 -19.23 -18.69 24.52
C ALA A 34 -17.76 -18.36 24.70
N ALA A 35 -16.92 -18.58 23.69
CA ALA A 35 -15.49 -18.25 23.72
C ALA A 35 -15.25 -16.75 23.88
N ILE A 36 -15.98 -15.91 23.16
CA ILE A 36 -15.93 -14.45 23.35
C ILE A 36 -16.37 -14.06 24.77
N GLY A 37 -17.46 -14.66 25.30
CA GLY A 37 -17.87 -14.43 26.69
C GLY A 37 -16.80 -14.81 27.73
N GLN A 38 -16.06 -15.88 27.49
CA GLN A 38 -14.93 -16.28 28.36
C GLN A 38 -13.78 -15.28 28.26
N LEU A 39 -13.44 -14.80 27.06
CA LEU A 39 -12.44 -13.76 26.85
C LEU A 39 -12.83 -12.47 27.57
N GLU A 40 -14.07 -11.99 27.40
CA GLU A 40 -14.62 -10.81 28.09
C GLU A 40 -14.54 -10.94 29.61
N ASN A 41 -14.90 -12.10 30.15
CA ASN A 41 -14.81 -12.36 31.59
C ASN A 41 -13.36 -12.34 32.09
N ARG A 42 -12.42 -12.90 31.34
CA ARG A 42 -10.99 -12.90 31.69
C ARG A 42 -10.39 -11.50 31.64
N LEU A 43 -10.82 -10.67 30.70
CA LEU A 43 -10.34 -9.30 30.54
C LEU A 43 -11.09 -8.30 31.45
N GLY A 44 -12.18 -8.74 32.12
CA GLY A 44 -12.95 -7.91 33.02
C GLY A 44 -13.84 -6.87 32.35
N GLY A 45 -14.14 -7.03 31.05
CA GLY A 45 -14.95 -6.05 30.31
C GLY A 45 -15.51 -6.57 28.99
N LYS A 46 -16.60 -5.93 28.54
CA LYS A 46 -17.20 -6.25 27.25
C LYS A 46 -16.36 -5.72 26.10
N LEU A 47 -16.16 -6.55 25.07
CA LEU A 47 -15.44 -6.20 23.85
C LEU A 47 -16.39 -5.75 22.73
N PHE A 48 -17.66 -6.18 22.80
CA PHE A 48 -18.67 -5.84 21.80
C PHE A 48 -19.94 -5.26 22.43
N HIS A 49 -20.47 -4.21 21.79
CA HIS A 49 -21.85 -3.80 21.93
C HIS A 49 -22.72 -4.63 20.98
N ARG A 50 -23.74 -5.31 21.51
CA ARG A 50 -24.75 -6.02 20.70
C ARG A 50 -25.81 -5.02 20.24
N LEU A 51 -26.02 -4.93 18.94
CA LEU A 51 -27.00 -4.07 18.30
C LEU A 51 -28.10 -4.91 17.65
N PRO A 52 -29.28 -4.35 17.35
CA PRO A 52 -30.34 -5.07 16.64
C PRO A 52 -29.90 -5.69 15.32
N HIS A 53 -28.91 -5.05 14.66
CA HIS A 53 -28.37 -5.47 13.37
C HIS A 53 -26.84 -5.61 13.42
N GLY A 54 -26.34 -6.58 14.22
CA GLY A 54 -24.91 -6.87 14.29
C GLY A 54 -24.22 -6.46 15.59
N VAL A 55 -22.92 -6.20 15.53
CA VAL A 55 -22.12 -5.81 16.69
C VAL A 55 -21.18 -4.65 16.34
N ARG A 56 -20.81 -3.89 17.37
CA ARG A 56 -19.80 -2.85 17.30
C ARG A 56 -18.80 -3.03 18.44
N LEU A 57 -17.53 -2.72 18.20
CA LEU A 57 -16.52 -2.74 19.26
C LEU A 57 -16.85 -1.73 20.37
N THR A 58 -16.51 -2.11 21.60
CA THR A 58 -16.40 -1.18 22.73
C THR A 58 -15.02 -0.53 22.72
N PRO A 59 -14.74 0.49 23.51
CA PRO A 59 -13.37 1.02 23.67
C PRO A 59 -12.36 -0.05 24.07
N ALA A 60 -12.77 -1.04 24.90
CA ALA A 60 -11.92 -2.19 25.26
C ALA A 60 -11.70 -3.12 24.06
N GLY A 61 -12.72 -3.31 23.21
CA GLY A 61 -12.59 -4.05 21.96
C GLY A 61 -11.66 -3.34 20.97
N GLU A 62 -11.79 -2.04 20.81
CA GLU A 62 -10.89 -1.26 19.97
C GLU A 62 -9.43 -1.36 20.45
N ALA A 63 -9.21 -1.28 21.76
CA ALA A 63 -7.87 -1.43 22.34
C ALA A 63 -7.28 -2.84 22.13
N LEU A 64 -8.09 -3.89 22.04
CA LEU A 64 -7.63 -5.27 21.80
C LEU A 64 -7.37 -5.54 20.31
N LEU A 65 -7.93 -4.77 19.38
CA LEU A 65 -7.92 -5.08 17.95
C LEU A 65 -6.49 -5.20 17.40
N GLU A 66 -5.67 -4.19 17.62
CA GLU A 66 -4.28 -4.15 17.16
C GLU A 66 -3.38 -5.20 17.83
N PRO A 67 -3.36 -5.29 19.18
CA PRO A 67 -2.59 -6.33 19.87
C PRO A 67 -3.03 -7.74 19.48
N GLY A 68 -4.33 -7.97 19.30
CA GLY A 68 -4.86 -9.25 18.87
C GLY A 68 -4.36 -9.67 17.48
N ARG A 69 -4.40 -8.77 16.53
CA ARG A 69 -3.83 -8.99 15.19
C ARG A 69 -2.33 -9.27 15.25
N GLN A 70 -1.61 -8.55 16.12
CA GLN A 70 -0.17 -8.77 16.31
C GLN A 70 0.12 -10.19 16.80
N VAL A 71 -0.57 -10.65 17.84
CA VAL A 71 -0.40 -12.02 18.39
C VAL A 71 -0.64 -13.07 17.31
N MET A 72 -1.69 -12.92 16.49
CA MET A 72 -1.97 -13.88 15.42
C MET A 72 -0.86 -13.92 14.37
N ARG A 73 -0.29 -12.77 14.03
CA ARG A 73 0.85 -12.69 13.10
C ARG A 73 2.11 -13.33 13.68
N ASP A 74 2.43 -13.02 14.93
CA ASP A 74 3.65 -13.57 15.59
C ASP A 74 3.60 -15.09 15.65
N LEU A 75 2.40 -15.64 15.87
CA LEU A 75 2.17 -17.09 15.80
C LEU A 75 2.39 -17.65 14.38
N THR A 76 1.90 -16.94 13.37
CA THR A 76 2.12 -17.32 11.95
C THR A 76 3.60 -17.23 11.61
N THR A 77 4.27 -16.13 11.98
CA THR A 77 5.72 -15.94 11.76
C THR A 77 6.54 -17.06 12.43
N ALA A 78 6.19 -17.44 13.67
CA ALA A 78 6.86 -18.53 14.35
C ALA A 78 6.68 -19.88 13.62
N GLN A 79 5.47 -20.19 13.15
CA GLN A 79 5.20 -21.40 12.38
C GLN A 79 5.95 -21.41 11.05
N ASP A 80 5.96 -20.30 10.32
CA ASP A 80 6.64 -20.18 9.03
C ASP A 80 8.17 -20.24 9.19
N SER A 81 8.72 -19.70 10.29
CA SER A 81 10.14 -19.83 10.60
C SER A 81 10.56 -21.30 10.77
N VAL A 82 9.74 -22.11 11.45
CA VAL A 82 9.98 -23.56 11.59
C VAL A 82 9.85 -24.25 10.23
N ARG A 83 8.81 -23.96 9.48
CA ARG A 83 8.61 -24.51 8.12
C ARG A 83 9.79 -24.23 7.20
N GLN A 84 10.35 -23.02 7.29
CA GLN A 84 11.53 -22.64 6.51
C GLN A 84 12.73 -23.51 6.82
N VAL A 85 13.01 -23.78 8.10
CA VAL A 85 14.12 -24.68 8.52
C VAL A 85 13.89 -26.09 8.00
N LEU A 86 12.64 -26.54 7.95
CA LEU A 86 12.26 -27.85 7.42
C LEU A 86 12.23 -27.91 5.88
N GLY A 87 12.65 -26.85 5.17
CA GLY A 87 12.65 -26.78 3.70
C GLY A 87 11.27 -26.58 3.10
N LEU A 88 10.25 -26.31 3.89
CA LEU A 88 8.89 -25.99 3.44
C LEU A 88 8.80 -24.52 3.07
N THR A 89 8.89 -24.22 1.79
CA THR A 89 9.04 -22.85 1.24
C THR A 89 7.74 -22.09 1.03
N SER A 90 6.61 -22.59 1.51
CA SER A 90 5.33 -21.91 1.43
C SER A 90 5.21 -20.81 2.49
N GLY A 91 4.57 -19.70 2.14
CA GLY A 91 4.32 -18.58 3.03
C GLY A 91 3.38 -17.57 2.39
N ARG A 92 3.01 -16.53 3.14
CA ARG A 92 2.19 -15.44 2.65
C ARG A 92 2.91 -14.12 2.87
N LEU A 93 2.78 -13.22 1.90
CA LEU A 93 3.34 -11.88 1.93
C LEU A 93 2.23 -10.86 1.61
N ASP A 94 1.78 -10.12 2.62
CA ASP A 94 0.78 -9.06 2.46
C ASP A 94 1.48 -7.69 2.40
N ILE A 95 1.27 -6.97 1.30
CA ILE A 95 1.87 -5.66 1.05
C ILE A 95 0.75 -4.65 0.79
N VAL A 96 0.80 -3.49 1.45
CA VAL A 96 0.00 -2.33 1.06
C VAL A 96 0.88 -1.31 0.35
N ALA A 97 0.43 -0.77 -0.78
CA ALA A 97 1.24 0.16 -1.56
C ALA A 97 0.42 1.29 -2.15
N GLN A 98 1.01 2.49 -2.22
CA GLN A 98 0.46 3.54 -3.08
C GLN A 98 0.42 3.08 -4.53
N THR A 99 -0.67 3.38 -5.23
CA THR A 99 -0.97 2.84 -6.57
C THR A 99 0.15 3.03 -7.59
N THR A 100 0.82 4.19 -7.61
CA THR A 100 1.96 4.42 -8.52
C THR A 100 3.19 3.56 -8.19
N LEU A 101 3.40 3.27 -6.90
CA LEU A 101 4.48 2.39 -6.43
C LEU A 101 4.14 0.92 -6.62
N ALA A 102 2.85 0.57 -6.55
CA ALA A 102 2.36 -0.77 -6.85
C ALA A 102 2.64 -1.14 -8.33
N ILE A 103 2.42 -0.18 -9.25
CA ILE A 103 2.70 -0.37 -10.68
C ILE A 103 4.21 -0.46 -10.91
N ASP A 104 4.98 0.48 -10.34
CA ASP A 104 6.44 0.54 -10.47
C ASP A 104 7.05 1.17 -9.21
N PRO A 105 7.94 0.45 -8.48
CA PRO A 105 8.66 -0.77 -8.87
C PRO A 105 8.05 -2.09 -8.36
N LEU A 106 6.97 -2.07 -7.54
CA LEU A 106 6.52 -3.24 -6.78
C LEU A 106 6.17 -4.43 -7.67
N ALA A 107 5.44 -4.22 -8.77
CA ALA A 107 5.06 -5.31 -9.68
C ALA A 107 6.30 -6.07 -10.22
N GLY A 108 7.34 -5.34 -10.63
CA GLY A 108 8.59 -5.93 -11.09
C GLY A 108 9.36 -6.67 -9.99
N LEU A 109 9.33 -6.15 -8.76
CA LEU A 109 9.95 -6.78 -7.59
C LEU A 109 9.22 -8.08 -7.21
N ILE A 110 7.87 -8.09 -7.22
CA ILE A 110 7.05 -9.28 -6.98
C ILE A 110 7.34 -10.33 -8.04
N GLY A 111 7.40 -9.96 -9.31
CA GLY A 111 7.73 -10.90 -10.39
C GLY A 111 9.08 -11.60 -10.19
N LYS A 112 10.11 -10.83 -9.80
CA LYS A 112 11.44 -11.40 -9.46
C LYS A 112 11.37 -12.28 -8.22
N PHE A 113 10.65 -11.85 -7.20
CA PHE A 113 10.49 -12.60 -5.95
C PHE A 113 9.85 -13.95 -6.18
N LEU A 114 8.72 -13.99 -6.89
CA LEU A 114 7.98 -15.22 -7.18
C LEU A 114 8.75 -16.17 -8.11
N HIS A 115 9.65 -15.65 -8.96
CA HIS A 115 10.55 -16.49 -9.74
C HIS A 115 11.49 -17.34 -8.85
N HIS A 116 11.92 -16.80 -7.69
CA HIS A 116 12.78 -17.50 -6.73
C HIS A 116 11.99 -18.24 -5.64
N HIS A 117 10.76 -17.79 -5.40
CA HIS A 117 9.89 -18.29 -4.33
C HIS A 117 8.47 -18.59 -4.84
N PRO A 118 8.30 -19.57 -5.76
CA PRO A 118 7.03 -19.79 -6.46
C PRO A 118 5.89 -20.32 -5.57
N GLN A 119 6.20 -20.73 -4.34
CA GLN A 119 5.21 -21.26 -3.39
C GLN A 119 4.76 -20.20 -2.36
N VAL A 120 5.18 -18.95 -2.51
CA VAL A 120 4.74 -17.84 -1.65
C VAL A 120 3.52 -17.18 -2.28
N ASP A 121 2.45 -17.06 -1.50
CA ASP A 121 1.28 -16.29 -1.89
C ASP A 121 1.52 -14.80 -1.60
N VAL A 122 1.43 -13.96 -2.63
CA VAL A 122 1.59 -12.52 -2.47
C VAL A 122 0.24 -11.84 -2.66
N ARG A 123 -0.18 -11.05 -1.65
CA ARG A 123 -1.36 -10.19 -1.73
C ARG A 123 -0.93 -8.73 -1.69
N VAL A 124 -1.36 -7.96 -2.68
CA VAL A 124 -1.19 -6.50 -2.69
C VAL A 124 -2.54 -5.86 -2.42
N VAL A 125 -2.57 -4.98 -1.43
CA VAL A 125 -3.78 -4.26 -0.99
C VAL A 125 -3.62 -2.80 -1.35
N ASP A 126 -4.69 -2.20 -1.84
CA ASP A 126 -4.77 -0.76 -2.03
C ASP A 126 -5.25 -0.08 -0.73
N GLN A 127 -5.04 1.22 -0.64
CA GLN A 127 -5.52 2.01 0.48
C GLN A 127 -7.05 2.04 0.47
N GLU A 128 -7.65 1.43 1.48
CA GLU A 128 -9.08 1.60 1.72
C GLU A 128 -9.41 3.03 2.16
N SER A 129 -10.56 3.53 1.75
CA SER A 129 -11.03 4.87 2.13
C SER A 129 -11.03 5.05 3.66
N GLY A 130 -10.29 6.05 4.12
CA GLY A 130 -10.22 6.41 5.54
C GLY A 130 -9.08 5.79 6.35
N LYS A 131 -8.32 4.83 5.82
CA LYS A 131 -7.13 4.28 6.49
C LYS A 131 -5.85 4.77 5.81
N SER A 132 -4.86 5.23 6.60
CA SER A 132 -3.53 5.49 6.06
C SER A 132 -2.77 4.19 5.82
N LEU A 133 -1.85 4.15 4.84
CA LEU A 133 -1.01 2.98 4.61
C LEU A 133 -0.19 2.61 5.86
N THR A 134 0.32 3.62 6.56
CA THR A 134 1.02 3.42 7.84
C THR A 134 0.08 2.80 8.89
N GLY A 135 -1.18 3.23 8.93
CA GLY A 135 -2.21 2.65 9.80
C GLY A 135 -2.45 1.17 9.49
N ILE A 136 -2.55 0.79 8.21
CA ILE A 136 -2.75 -0.60 7.77
C ILE A 136 -1.58 -1.49 8.21
N VAL A 137 -0.32 -1.02 8.05
CA VAL A 137 0.87 -1.75 8.52
C VAL A 137 0.96 -1.76 10.04
N ARG A 138 0.66 -0.64 10.71
CA ARG A 138 0.61 -0.57 12.18
C ARG A 138 -0.43 -1.52 12.76
N ALA A 139 -1.62 -1.56 12.18
CA ALA A 139 -2.68 -2.52 12.52
C ALA A 139 -2.32 -3.96 12.14
N GLY A 140 -1.29 -4.15 11.32
CA GLY A 140 -0.84 -5.43 10.85
C GLY A 140 -1.80 -6.14 9.90
N GLU A 141 -2.62 -5.41 9.24
CA GLU A 141 -3.41 -5.93 8.12
C GLU A 141 -2.50 -6.29 6.93
N CYS A 142 -1.36 -5.58 6.80
CA CYS A 142 -0.25 -5.93 5.94
C CYS A 142 1.07 -5.91 6.72
N GLU A 143 2.01 -6.73 6.32
CA GLU A 143 3.33 -6.80 6.95
C GLU A 143 4.26 -5.73 6.42
N LEU A 144 4.20 -5.46 5.12
CA LEU A 144 5.00 -4.45 4.44
C LEU A 144 4.11 -3.33 3.89
N GLY A 145 4.65 -2.11 3.88
CA GLY A 145 4.03 -0.96 3.25
C GLY A 145 4.97 -0.25 2.28
N MET A 146 4.43 0.35 1.23
CA MET A 146 5.21 1.12 0.27
C MET A 146 4.58 2.49 0.02
N VAL A 147 5.30 3.55 0.40
CA VAL A 147 4.88 4.95 0.26
C VAL A 147 5.91 5.77 -0.49
N ASP A 148 5.52 6.91 -1.03
CA ASP A 148 6.46 7.85 -1.62
C ASP A 148 7.12 8.76 -0.57
N SER A 149 8.15 9.50 -0.96
CA SER A 149 8.96 10.33 -0.07
C SER A 149 8.20 11.51 0.57
N GLY A 150 6.99 11.80 0.14
CA GLY A 150 6.11 12.80 0.76
C GLY A 150 5.42 12.30 2.03
N THR A 151 5.50 11.00 2.32
CA THR A 151 4.90 10.37 3.51
C THR A 151 6.00 9.76 4.36
N ASP A 152 6.15 10.23 5.61
CA ASP A 152 7.05 9.58 6.57
C ASP A 152 6.25 8.58 7.42
N PRO A 153 6.56 7.28 7.33
CA PRO A 153 5.95 6.27 8.19
C PRO A 153 6.60 6.27 9.57
N GLU A 154 6.27 7.29 10.38
CA GLU A 154 6.82 7.50 11.70
C GLU A 154 6.71 6.26 12.60
N GLY A 155 7.82 5.92 13.29
CA GLY A 155 7.91 4.76 14.16
C GLY A 155 8.00 3.41 13.44
N MET A 156 8.28 3.41 12.14
CA MET A 156 8.45 2.22 11.30
C MET A 156 9.91 2.05 10.87
N ASP A 157 10.35 0.81 10.79
CA ASP A 157 11.58 0.45 10.10
C ASP A 157 11.37 0.54 8.59
N GLY A 158 12.43 0.71 7.82
CA GLY A 158 12.27 0.74 6.37
C GLY A 158 13.54 1.07 5.59
N ILE A 159 13.45 0.89 4.29
CA ILE A 159 14.49 1.16 3.32
C ILE A 159 14.02 2.15 2.27
N ARG A 160 14.92 3.02 1.84
CA ARG A 160 14.66 3.98 0.77
C ARG A 160 14.80 3.30 -0.58
N LEU A 161 13.84 3.52 -1.46
CA LEU A 161 13.89 3.04 -2.84
C LEU A 161 14.58 4.07 -3.74
N PRO A 162 15.13 3.65 -4.88
CA PRO A 162 15.69 4.58 -5.86
C PRO A 162 14.69 5.65 -6.30
N GLY A 163 15.19 6.87 -6.49
CA GLY A 163 14.38 7.97 -6.98
C GLY A 163 13.96 7.75 -8.43
N ARG A 164 12.70 8.08 -8.74
CA ARG A 164 12.12 8.00 -10.08
C ARG A 164 11.87 9.41 -10.59
N GLU A 165 12.27 9.67 -11.81
CA GLU A 165 12.02 10.95 -12.47
C GLU A 165 10.53 11.07 -12.83
N ILE A 166 9.99 12.26 -12.65
CA ILE A 166 8.62 12.58 -12.99
C ILE A 166 8.60 13.33 -14.31
N TYR A 167 7.67 12.94 -15.17
CA TYR A 167 7.43 13.51 -16.49
C TYR A 167 6.04 14.11 -16.59
N ALA A 168 5.93 15.17 -17.37
CA ALA A 168 4.63 15.68 -17.79
C ALA A 168 4.11 14.84 -18.97
N VAL A 169 2.85 14.43 -18.87
CA VAL A 169 2.13 13.69 -19.90
C VAL A 169 1.02 14.60 -20.43
N LEU A 170 1.09 14.95 -21.70
CA LEU A 170 0.23 15.89 -22.38
C LEU A 170 -0.57 15.18 -23.50
N PRO A 171 -1.68 15.74 -23.95
CA PRO A 171 -2.39 15.27 -25.13
C PRO A 171 -1.49 15.15 -26.36
N PRO A 172 -1.85 14.30 -27.33
CA PRO A 172 -1.11 14.13 -28.57
C PRO A 172 -0.92 15.46 -29.32
N GLY A 173 0.27 15.66 -29.89
CA GLY A 173 0.56 16.78 -30.79
C GLY A 173 0.70 18.16 -30.14
N GLN A 174 0.61 18.26 -28.82
CA GLN A 174 0.58 19.56 -28.14
C GLN A 174 1.90 20.30 -28.01
N ARG A 175 3.07 19.71 -28.28
CA ARG A 175 4.33 20.37 -27.96
C ARG A 175 5.49 20.09 -28.88
N THR A 176 6.26 21.13 -29.08
CA THR A 176 7.50 21.10 -29.87
C THR A 176 8.76 21.28 -29.03
N THR A 177 8.66 21.69 -27.76
CA THR A 177 9.82 21.86 -26.85
C THR A 177 10.28 20.53 -26.28
N LYS A 178 11.59 20.44 -26.01
CA LYS A 178 12.21 19.21 -25.46
C LYS A 178 11.98 19.03 -23.94
N ARG A 179 11.49 20.06 -23.24
CA ARG A 179 11.22 20.07 -21.79
C ARG A 179 10.15 21.09 -21.49
N ILE A 180 9.43 20.89 -20.38
CA ILE A 180 8.40 21.83 -19.90
C ILE A 180 8.84 22.46 -18.57
N GLY A 181 8.70 23.78 -18.45
CA GLY A 181 8.94 24.52 -17.22
C GLY A 181 7.79 24.40 -16.23
N LEU A 182 8.09 24.47 -14.93
CA LEU A 182 7.05 24.33 -13.88
C LEU A 182 6.00 25.47 -13.96
N SER A 183 6.40 26.68 -14.34
CA SER A 183 5.45 27.81 -14.50
C SER A 183 4.53 27.62 -15.69
N GLU A 184 5.05 27.06 -16.79
CA GLU A 184 4.25 26.70 -17.97
C GLU A 184 3.26 25.58 -17.66
N LEU A 185 3.74 24.56 -16.93
CA LEU A 185 2.94 23.43 -16.49
C LEU A 185 1.81 23.85 -15.55
N ALA A 186 2.09 24.76 -14.59
CA ALA A 186 1.11 25.23 -13.61
C ALA A 186 -0.05 26.03 -14.25
N ALA A 187 0.10 26.52 -15.47
CA ALA A 187 -0.94 27.20 -16.23
C ALA A 187 -1.90 26.26 -16.96
N LEU A 188 -1.60 24.95 -16.96
CA LEU A 188 -2.39 23.93 -17.65
C LEU A 188 -3.45 23.33 -16.72
N ASP A 189 -4.48 22.75 -17.31
CA ASP A 189 -5.50 21.99 -16.60
C ASP A 189 -5.02 20.56 -16.34
N PHE A 190 -5.18 20.09 -15.09
CA PHE A 190 -4.70 18.77 -14.70
C PHE A 190 -5.82 17.74 -14.66
N VAL A 191 -5.49 16.55 -15.14
CA VAL A 191 -6.20 15.32 -14.86
C VAL A 191 -5.45 14.61 -13.72
N THR A 192 -6.13 14.32 -12.61
CA THR A 192 -5.48 13.80 -11.41
C THR A 192 -6.38 12.83 -10.63
N THR A 193 -5.82 12.25 -9.59
CA THR A 193 -6.52 11.48 -8.56
C THR A 193 -6.78 12.36 -7.32
N PRO A 194 -7.66 11.97 -6.39
CA PRO A 194 -8.02 12.77 -5.22
C PRO A 194 -6.84 13.18 -4.34
N GLU A 195 -7.05 14.22 -3.54
CA GLU A 195 -6.09 14.68 -2.54
C GLU A 195 -5.65 13.54 -1.62
N GLY A 196 -4.38 13.55 -1.21
CA GLY A 196 -3.76 12.48 -0.41
C GLY A 196 -3.24 11.29 -1.22
N THR A 197 -3.48 11.23 -2.53
CA THR A 197 -2.90 10.20 -3.40
C THR A 197 -1.52 10.61 -3.93
N ALA A 198 -0.70 9.63 -4.32
CA ALA A 198 0.66 9.90 -4.83
C ALA A 198 0.67 10.78 -6.09
N THR A 199 -0.25 10.55 -7.03
CA THR A 199 -0.34 11.34 -8.28
C THR A 199 -0.70 12.79 -7.99
N ARG A 200 -1.69 13.02 -7.11
CA ARG A 200 -2.08 14.38 -6.72
C ARG A 200 -0.97 15.08 -5.94
N GLY A 201 -0.33 14.41 -5.00
CA GLY A 201 0.77 14.97 -4.20
C GLY A 201 1.95 15.44 -5.05
N VAL A 202 2.27 14.77 -6.16
CA VAL A 202 3.29 15.25 -7.10
C VAL A 202 2.87 16.56 -7.76
N ILE A 203 1.62 16.68 -8.18
CA ILE A 203 1.08 17.89 -8.81
C ILE A 203 1.09 19.04 -7.81
N ASP A 204 0.56 18.79 -6.60
CA ASP A 204 0.49 19.81 -5.54
C ASP A 204 1.88 20.34 -5.19
N ASP A 205 2.90 19.47 -5.00
CA ASP A 205 4.27 19.88 -4.70
C ASP A 205 4.91 20.71 -5.83
N VAL A 206 4.68 20.31 -7.08
CA VAL A 206 5.22 21.02 -8.25
C VAL A 206 4.59 22.42 -8.38
N VAL A 207 3.31 22.55 -8.12
CA VAL A 207 2.57 23.81 -8.24
C VAL A 207 2.80 24.70 -7.01
N ALA A 208 2.81 24.13 -5.80
CA ALA A 208 3.10 24.85 -4.55
C ALA A 208 4.50 25.49 -4.53
N ALA A 209 5.48 24.88 -5.19
CA ALA A 209 6.81 25.47 -5.38
C ALA A 209 6.80 26.83 -6.11
N ARG A 210 5.64 27.29 -6.59
CA ARG A 210 5.40 28.57 -7.27
C ARG A 210 4.29 29.40 -6.64
N ASP A 211 3.85 29.07 -5.41
CA ASP A 211 2.73 29.70 -4.70
C ASP A 211 1.41 29.65 -5.51
N LEU A 212 1.25 28.63 -6.36
CA LEU A 212 0.07 28.41 -7.21
C LEU A 212 -0.74 27.22 -6.69
N ARG A 213 -1.99 27.15 -7.13
CA ARG A 213 -2.85 25.97 -6.95
C ARG A 213 -3.09 25.30 -8.30
N PRO A 214 -3.12 23.96 -8.36
CA PRO A 214 -3.39 23.27 -9.60
C PRO A 214 -4.83 23.55 -10.07
N ARG A 215 -4.98 23.84 -11.35
CA ARG A 215 -6.31 23.85 -12.00
C ARG A 215 -6.64 22.41 -12.36
N VAL A 216 -7.61 21.82 -11.68
CA VAL A 216 -8.03 20.43 -11.91
C VAL A 216 -9.24 20.44 -12.85
N SER A 217 -9.08 19.89 -14.06
CA SER A 217 -10.18 19.69 -15.02
C SER A 217 -10.95 18.40 -14.73
N VAL A 218 -10.24 17.34 -14.34
CA VAL A 218 -10.85 16.05 -13.99
C VAL A 218 -10.15 15.46 -12.78
N GLU A 219 -10.94 15.09 -11.79
CA GLU A 219 -10.50 14.27 -10.67
C GLU A 219 -11.17 12.89 -10.74
N THR A 220 -10.39 11.81 -10.63
CA THR A 220 -10.90 10.44 -10.68
C THR A 220 -10.19 9.54 -9.68
N VAL A 221 -10.93 8.68 -8.98
CA VAL A 221 -10.35 7.65 -8.09
C VAL A 221 -9.65 6.53 -8.87
N HIS A 222 -9.92 6.42 -10.16
CA HIS A 222 -9.40 5.35 -11.01
C HIS A 222 -8.13 5.81 -11.75
N LEU A 223 -6.95 5.47 -11.21
CA LEU A 223 -5.68 5.82 -11.86
C LEU A 223 -5.61 5.37 -13.33
N ALA A 224 -6.24 4.24 -13.67
CA ALA A 224 -6.30 3.74 -15.04
C ALA A 224 -7.02 4.67 -16.04
N MET A 225 -7.87 5.60 -15.56
CA MET A 225 -8.53 6.59 -16.40
C MET A 225 -7.66 7.81 -16.72
N VAL A 226 -6.60 8.06 -15.96
CA VAL A 226 -5.81 9.29 -16.07
C VAL A 226 -5.18 9.42 -17.46
N VAL A 227 -4.48 8.41 -17.95
CA VAL A 227 -3.87 8.44 -19.29
C VAL A 227 -4.91 8.52 -20.41
N PRO A 228 -5.98 7.70 -20.44
CA PRO A 228 -7.07 7.85 -21.41
C PRO A 228 -7.69 9.26 -21.46
N LEU A 229 -7.90 9.89 -20.31
CA LEU A 229 -8.44 11.26 -20.24
C LEU A 229 -7.45 12.28 -20.83
N VAL A 230 -6.16 12.14 -20.57
CA VAL A 230 -5.12 12.98 -21.17
C VAL A 230 -5.10 12.79 -22.69
N LEU A 231 -5.15 11.56 -23.19
CA LEU A 231 -5.20 11.27 -24.63
C LEU A 231 -6.44 11.86 -25.30
N ALA A 232 -7.56 11.93 -24.59
CA ALA A 232 -8.78 12.56 -25.04
C ALA A 232 -8.76 14.09 -24.97
N GLY A 233 -7.67 14.71 -24.50
CA GLY A 233 -7.51 16.17 -24.44
C GLY A 233 -8.11 16.84 -23.20
N ALA A 234 -8.49 16.07 -22.16
CA ALA A 234 -9.09 16.62 -20.94
C ALA A 234 -8.12 17.42 -20.06
N GLY A 235 -6.82 17.35 -20.32
CA GLY A 235 -5.78 18.07 -19.57
C GLY A 235 -4.45 17.34 -19.59
N VAL A 236 -3.57 17.65 -18.63
CA VAL A 236 -2.23 17.08 -18.50
C VAL A 236 -2.11 16.33 -17.15
N THR A 237 -1.12 15.48 -17.03
CA THR A 237 -0.82 14.83 -15.75
C THR A 237 0.69 14.69 -15.51
N LEU A 238 1.07 14.32 -14.30
CA LEU A 238 2.45 14.04 -13.91
C LEU A 238 2.58 12.57 -13.51
N LEU A 239 3.47 11.85 -14.20
CA LEU A 239 3.66 10.41 -13.96
C LEU A 239 5.15 10.07 -13.84
N PRO A 240 5.50 9.00 -13.07
CA PRO A 240 6.83 8.42 -13.08
C PRO A 240 7.21 7.93 -14.48
N GLU A 241 8.53 7.88 -14.76
CA GLU A 241 9.11 7.56 -16.07
C GLU A 241 8.49 6.31 -16.73
N SER A 242 8.33 5.21 -16.01
CA SER A 242 7.79 3.95 -16.55
C SER A 242 6.34 4.09 -17.02
N MET A 243 5.52 4.80 -16.25
CA MET A 243 4.11 5.05 -16.60
C MET A 243 4.02 6.07 -17.76
N ALA A 244 4.84 7.12 -17.73
CA ALA A 244 4.94 8.10 -18.80
C ALA A 244 5.39 7.46 -20.13
N ALA A 245 6.35 6.54 -20.09
CA ALA A 245 6.76 5.75 -21.25
C ALA A 245 5.62 4.86 -21.78
N GLY A 246 4.75 4.36 -20.91
CA GLY A 246 3.51 3.69 -21.29
C GLY A 246 2.59 4.61 -22.08
N ALA A 247 2.29 5.77 -21.51
CA ALA A 247 1.44 6.79 -22.15
C ALA A 247 2.00 7.26 -23.50
N ALA A 248 3.33 7.39 -23.64
CA ALA A 248 3.97 7.74 -24.91
C ALA A 248 3.72 6.68 -26.00
N ARG A 249 3.70 5.40 -25.65
CA ARG A 249 3.38 4.31 -26.60
C ARG A 249 1.93 4.35 -27.06
N GLU A 250 1.04 4.92 -26.26
CA GLU A 250 -0.38 5.14 -26.58
C GLU A 250 -0.61 6.45 -27.34
N GLY A 251 0.45 7.25 -27.59
CA GLY A 251 0.39 8.47 -28.39
C GLY A 251 0.44 9.78 -27.60
N ALA A 252 0.55 9.74 -26.27
CA ALA A 252 0.72 10.96 -25.47
C ALA A 252 2.06 11.66 -25.76
N THR A 253 2.08 12.98 -25.66
CA THR A 253 3.32 13.75 -25.64
C THR A 253 3.92 13.74 -24.24
N VAL A 254 5.14 13.23 -24.09
CA VAL A 254 5.81 13.09 -22.79
C VAL A 254 7.02 14.01 -22.76
N LEU A 255 7.09 14.87 -21.74
CA LEU A 255 8.16 15.85 -21.57
C LEU A 255 8.79 15.76 -20.19
N PRO A 256 10.14 15.76 -20.09
CA PRO A 256 10.82 15.92 -18.82
C PRO A 256 10.60 17.33 -18.26
N LEU A 257 10.50 17.43 -16.93
CA LEU A 257 10.31 18.68 -16.21
C LEU A 257 11.61 19.50 -16.12
N ARG A 258 11.46 20.81 -16.03
CA ARG A 258 12.55 21.74 -15.75
C ARG A 258 12.16 22.70 -14.60
N PRO A 259 12.84 22.65 -13.43
CA PRO A 259 13.90 21.70 -13.06
C PRO A 259 13.39 20.26 -13.01
N LYS A 260 14.33 19.31 -13.05
CA LYS A 260 14.03 17.88 -12.89
C LYS A 260 13.38 17.62 -11.53
N VAL A 261 12.28 16.88 -11.54
CA VAL A 261 11.58 16.42 -10.34
C VAL A 261 11.81 14.92 -10.16
N VAL A 262 12.26 14.53 -8.98
CA VAL A 262 12.51 13.13 -8.64
C VAL A 262 11.77 12.78 -7.36
N ARG A 263 11.03 11.69 -7.38
CA ARG A 263 10.35 11.14 -6.20
C ARG A 263 10.95 9.79 -5.86
N ALA A 264 11.33 9.62 -4.61
CA ALA A 264 11.76 8.32 -4.08
C ALA A 264 10.60 7.64 -3.39
N GLY A 265 10.64 6.33 -3.31
CA GLY A 265 9.73 5.56 -2.46
C GLY A 265 10.43 5.11 -1.18
N ARG A 266 9.65 4.57 -0.25
CA ARG A 266 10.14 3.87 0.94
C ARG A 266 9.33 2.59 1.11
N LEU A 267 10.02 1.45 1.22
CA LEU A 267 9.46 0.22 1.76
C LEU A 267 9.60 0.28 3.27
N PHE A 268 8.53 -0.01 4.02
CA PHE A 268 8.52 0.10 5.47
C PHE A 268 7.72 -1.03 6.12
N TRP A 269 8.03 -1.28 7.40
CA TRP A 269 7.38 -2.31 8.21
C TRP A 269 7.46 -1.92 9.70
N ARG A 270 6.73 -2.63 10.54
CA ARG A 270 6.81 -2.42 12.00
C ARG A 270 8.14 -2.89 12.55
N PRO A 271 8.69 -2.23 13.57
CA PRO A 271 9.86 -2.73 14.29
C PRO A 271 9.62 -4.16 14.80
N GLY A 272 10.64 -5.01 14.67
CA GLY A 272 10.60 -6.39 15.12
C GLY A 272 10.89 -7.40 14.01
N PRO A 273 10.76 -8.70 14.31
CA PRO A 273 11.05 -9.76 13.36
C PRO A 273 10.01 -9.77 12.22
N LEU A 274 10.50 -9.91 11.00
CA LEU A 274 9.68 -10.15 9.82
C LEU A 274 9.43 -11.65 9.62
N SER A 275 8.34 -11.98 8.95
CA SER A 275 8.13 -13.33 8.45
C SER A 275 9.26 -13.71 7.48
N PRO A 276 9.54 -15.01 7.29
CA PRO A 276 10.56 -15.44 6.35
C PRO A 276 10.33 -14.93 4.92
N ALA A 277 9.07 -14.85 4.47
CA ALA A 277 8.72 -14.32 3.16
C ALA A 277 9.00 -12.82 3.05
N ALA A 278 8.60 -12.04 4.07
CA ALA A 278 8.83 -10.60 4.10
C ALA A 278 10.33 -10.27 4.20
N SER A 279 11.09 -10.99 5.05
CA SER A 279 12.54 -10.79 5.17
C SER A 279 13.25 -11.00 3.83
N ARG A 280 12.96 -12.10 3.11
CA ARG A 280 13.54 -12.36 1.80
C ARG A 280 13.11 -11.34 0.74
N PHE A 281 11.87 -10.86 0.82
CA PHE A 281 11.43 -9.78 -0.07
C PHE A 281 12.18 -8.48 0.20
N VAL A 282 12.38 -8.11 1.46
CA VAL A 282 13.20 -6.94 1.87
C VAL A 282 14.63 -7.08 1.36
N ASP A 283 15.26 -8.26 1.52
CA ASP A 283 16.61 -8.52 1.01
C ASP A 283 16.68 -8.31 -0.52
N LEU A 284 15.72 -8.86 -1.28
CA LEU A 284 15.62 -8.67 -2.73
C LEU A 284 15.49 -7.17 -3.10
N VAL A 285 14.71 -6.41 -2.34
CA VAL A 285 14.53 -4.98 -2.56
C VAL A 285 15.84 -4.23 -2.28
N MET A 286 16.54 -4.56 -1.21
CA MET A 286 17.85 -3.97 -0.87
C MET A 286 18.87 -4.23 -1.98
N GLU A 287 19.00 -5.47 -2.45
CA GLU A 287 19.89 -5.83 -3.58
C GLU A 287 19.51 -5.07 -4.87
N SER A 288 18.22 -4.87 -5.11
CA SER A 288 17.72 -4.15 -6.28
C SER A 288 17.93 -2.62 -6.18
N ALA A 289 18.01 -2.08 -4.96
CA ALA A 289 18.23 -0.66 -4.68
C ALA A 289 19.71 -0.26 -4.72
N GLU A 290 20.63 -1.20 -4.53
CA GLU A 290 22.07 -0.92 -4.68
C GLU A 290 22.39 -0.53 -6.13
N PRO A 291 23.08 0.61 -6.34
CA PRO A 291 23.49 1.00 -7.69
C PRO A 291 24.36 -0.12 -8.25
N LYS A 292 23.96 -0.73 -9.37
CA LYS A 292 24.80 -1.68 -10.11
C LYS A 292 26.15 -1.02 -10.31
N ARG A 293 27.15 -1.39 -9.50
CA ARG A 293 28.54 -1.03 -9.76
C ARG A 293 28.80 -1.43 -11.21
N ARG A 294 28.98 -0.42 -12.08
CA ARG A 294 29.42 -0.64 -13.47
C ARG A 294 30.61 -1.57 -13.37
N ARG A 295 30.45 -2.81 -13.74
CA ARG A 295 31.58 -3.67 -14.09
C ARG A 295 32.19 -3.02 -15.33
N ALA A 296 33.17 -2.17 -15.11
CA ALA A 296 34.08 -1.77 -16.14
C ALA A 296 34.81 -3.03 -16.60
N ARG A 297 34.58 -3.42 -17.83
CA ARG A 297 35.51 -4.19 -18.63
C ARG A 297 36.09 -3.26 -19.66
#